data_f70cd0d5d68dcd1b4b325744bfcd41e2
#
_entry.id   f70cd0d5d68dcd1b4b325744bfcd41e2
#
_cell.length_a   1.000
_cell.length_b   1.000
_cell.length_c   1.000
_cell.angle_alpha   90.00
_cell.angle_beta   90.00
_cell.angle_gamma   90.00
#
_symmetry.space_group_name_H-M   'P 1'
#
loop_
_entity.id
_entity.type
_entity.pdbx_description
1 polymer ?
#
loop_
_entity_poly.entity_id
_entity_poly.type
_entity_poly.pdbx_seq_one_letter_code
_entity_poly.pdbx_strand_id
1 'polypeptide(L)'
;MSEIKGAYDVCIIGGGITGTALAYSLCKLGETSVAVFEKSYLSSGSTGRCGGGIRQQWSTKNNVRLAMRSVQLFEHFKEDVGMDIEYYQGGYLMLSFDEEEAKQFEKNVEIQREEGLDVEILTPKQVSERYPY
;
A
#
# COMPACT_ATOMS: atom_id res chain seq x y z
N MET A 1 16.10 20.95 -17.88
CA MET A 1 15.59 21.41 -16.56
C MET A 1 14.33 22.20 -16.85
N SER A 2 13.18 21.80 -16.34
CA SER A 2 11.96 22.62 -16.45
C SER A 2 12.15 23.92 -15.67
N GLU A 3 11.81 25.06 -16.27
CA GLU A 3 11.79 26.34 -15.57
C GLU A 3 10.84 26.27 -14.36
N ILE A 4 11.33 26.70 -13.20
CA ILE A 4 10.49 26.84 -12.02
C ILE A 4 9.55 28.03 -12.25
N LYS A 5 8.26 27.78 -12.33
CA LYS A 5 7.23 28.83 -12.46
C LYS A 5 7.13 29.62 -11.16
N GLY A 6 6.74 30.88 -11.25
CA GLY A 6 6.52 31.73 -10.07
C GLY A 6 5.27 31.35 -9.25
N ALA A 7 4.36 30.55 -9.78
CA ALA A 7 3.14 30.08 -9.11
C ALA A 7 2.69 28.74 -9.67
N TYR A 8 2.09 27.92 -8.81
CA TYR A 8 1.45 26.66 -9.13
C TYR A 8 0.07 26.58 -8.46
N ASP A 9 -0.88 25.92 -9.11
CA ASP A 9 -2.21 25.74 -8.55
C ASP A 9 -2.21 24.74 -7.38
N VAL A 10 -1.34 23.72 -7.45
CA VAL A 10 -1.15 22.75 -6.38
C VAL A 10 0.33 22.59 -6.06
N CYS A 11 0.66 22.76 -4.78
CA CYS A 11 2.00 22.53 -4.23
C CYS A 11 1.98 21.37 -3.25
N ILE A 12 2.74 20.32 -3.54
CA ILE A 12 2.85 19.12 -2.70
C ILE A 12 4.19 19.17 -1.97
N ILE A 13 4.16 19.03 -0.65
CA ILE A 13 5.37 19.01 0.18
C ILE A 13 5.70 17.56 0.52
N GLY A 14 6.85 17.10 0.03
CA GLY A 14 7.39 15.76 0.22
C GLY A 14 7.29 14.88 -1.03
N GLY A 15 8.43 14.36 -1.46
CA GLY A 15 8.62 13.49 -2.64
C GLY A 15 8.66 12.00 -2.30
N GLY A 16 7.96 11.57 -1.24
CA GLY A 16 7.73 10.15 -0.96
C GLY A 16 6.56 9.58 -1.77
N ILE A 17 6.22 8.30 -1.57
CA ILE A 17 5.15 7.61 -2.32
C ILE A 17 3.83 8.37 -2.28
N THR A 18 3.45 8.95 -1.15
CA THR A 18 2.20 9.70 -1.01
C THR A 18 2.20 10.94 -1.90
N GLY A 19 3.26 11.74 -1.85
CA GLY A 19 3.34 12.98 -2.65
C GLY A 19 3.45 12.72 -4.13
N THR A 20 4.24 11.73 -4.54
CA THR A 20 4.37 11.37 -5.96
C THR A 20 3.10 10.75 -6.53
N ALA A 21 2.43 9.87 -5.77
CA ALA A 21 1.14 9.30 -6.16
C ALA A 21 0.03 10.37 -6.27
N LEU A 22 0.02 11.33 -5.35
CA LEU A 22 -0.91 12.46 -5.41
C LEU A 22 -0.66 13.31 -6.67
N ALA A 23 0.59 13.67 -6.94
CA ALA A 23 0.94 14.43 -8.15
C ALA A 23 0.51 13.68 -9.43
N TYR A 24 0.81 12.39 -9.52
CA TYR A 24 0.41 11.55 -10.63
C TYR A 24 -1.12 11.53 -10.82
N SER A 25 -1.85 11.33 -9.72
CA SER A 25 -3.32 11.27 -9.76
C SER A 25 -3.94 12.60 -10.18
N LEU A 26 -3.43 13.73 -9.70
CA LEU A 26 -3.87 15.07 -10.11
C LEU A 26 -3.63 15.28 -11.60
N CYS A 27 -2.44 14.94 -12.10
CA CYS A 27 -2.14 15.05 -13.52
C CYS A 27 -3.05 14.16 -14.37
N LYS A 28 -3.36 12.95 -13.93
CA LYS A 28 -4.35 12.08 -14.61
C LYS A 28 -5.76 12.67 -14.64
N LEU A 29 -6.13 13.46 -13.64
CA LEU A 29 -7.40 14.19 -13.59
C LEU A 29 -7.40 15.49 -14.42
N GLY A 30 -6.30 15.80 -15.08
CA GLY A 30 -6.17 16.97 -15.96
C GLY A 30 -5.55 18.20 -15.29
N GLU A 31 -5.14 18.12 -14.02
CA GLU A 31 -4.40 19.20 -13.38
C GLU A 31 -2.97 19.26 -13.94
N THR A 32 -2.59 20.38 -14.54
CA THR A 32 -1.29 20.55 -15.21
C THR A 32 -0.33 21.50 -14.49
N SER A 33 -0.81 22.14 -13.42
CA SER A 33 -0.05 23.15 -12.67
C SER A 33 0.30 22.63 -11.26
N VAL A 34 0.97 21.47 -11.21
CA VAL A 34 1.36 20.79 -9.96
C VAL A 34 2.87 20.88 -9.77
N ALA A 35 3.31 21.20 -8.55
CA ALA A 35 4.71 21.13 -8.14
C ALA A 35 4.88 20.24 -6.91
N VAL A 36 5.93 19.41 -6.93
CA VAL A 36 6.36 18.62 -5.77
C VAL A 36 7.66 19.21 -5.23
N PHE A 37 7.64 19.59 -3.96
CA PHE A 37 8.81 20.13 -3.26
C PHE A 37 9.38 19.06 -2.32
N GLU A 38 10.59 18.62 -2.59
CA GLU A 38 11.33 17.67 -1.76
C GLU A 38 12.62 18.32 -1.25
N LYS A 39 12.88 18.20 0.04
CA LYS A 39 14.05 18.83 0.69
C LYS A 39 15.38 18.13 0.39
N SER A 40 15.34 16.89 -0.08
CA SER A 40 16.54 16.08 -0.32
C SER A 40 16.46 15.44 -1.71
N TYR A 41 16.06 14.17 -1.80
CA TYR A 41 15.82 13.46 -3.06
C TYR A 41 14.56 12.62 -2.93
N LEU A 42 13.93 12.29 -4.06
CA LEU A 42 12.70 11.50 -4.08
C LEU A 42 12.88 10.19 -3.29
N SER A 43 11.90 9.86 -2.48
CA SER A 43 11.89 8.68 -1.62
C SER A 43 12.97 8.64 -0.53
N SER A 44 13.64 9.73 -0.22
CA SER A 44 14.69 9.80 0.82
C SER A 44 14.21 9.51 2.24
N GLY A 45 12.90 9.58 2.49
CA GLY A 45 12.26 9.34 3.78
C GLY A 45 11.86 7.88 3.99
N SER A 46 10.68 7.68 4.59
CA SER A 46 10.13 6.34 4.91
C SER A 46 9.94 5.46 3.68
N THR A 47 9.59 6.03 2.53
CA THR A 47 9.40 5.30 1.28
C THR A 47 10.63 4.51 0.87
N GLY A 48 11.80 5.12 0.85
CA GLY A 48 13.04 4.43 0.46
C GLY A 48 13.64 3.54 1.55
N ARG A 49 13.07 3.56 2.76
CA ARG A 49 13.51 2.72 3.89
C ARG A 49 12.55 1.58 4.21
N CYS A 50 11.42 1.51 3.52
CA CYS A 50 10.46 0.41 3.71
C CYS A 50 10.94 -0.85 2.98
N GLY A 51 10.53 -2.02 3.47
CA GLY A 51 10.80 -3.30 2.83
C GLY A 51 9.91 -3.60 1.62
N GLY A 52 9.08 -2.65 1.18
CA GLY A 52 8.18 -2.82 0.02
C GLY A 52 7.00 -3.77 0.26
N GLY A 53 6.77 -4.19 1.50
CA GLY A 53 5.64 -5.09 1.81
C GLY A 53 4.30 -4.37 1.73
N ILE A 54 3.34 -4.97 1.02
CA ILE A 54 1.98 -4.46 0.87
C ILE A 54 1.03 -5.50 1.42
N ARG A 55 0.20 -5.13 2.41
CA ARG A 55 -0.74 -6.04 3.03
C ARG A 55 -2.15 -5.45 3.09
N GLN A 56 -3.15 -6.32 3.15
CA GLN A 56 -4.56 -5.94 3.23
C GLN A 56 -5.19 -6.24 4.59
N GLN A 57 -4.54 -7.05 5.43
CA GLN A 57 -5.05 -7.46 6.75
C GLN A 57 -4.93 -6.31 7.76
N TRP A 58 -5.99 -5.52 7.87
CA TRP A 58 -6.14 -4.42 8.82
C TRP A 58 -7.31 -4.66 9.77
N SER A 59 -7.34 -3.91 10.88
CA SER A 59 -8.35 -4.03 11.94
C SER A 59 -9.56 -3.11 11.76
N THR A 60 -9.59 -2.29 10.74
CA THR A 60 -10.71 -1.37 10.48
C THR A 60 -11.16 -1.46 9.03
N LYS A 61 -12.47 -1.37 8.78
CA LYS A 61 -13.07 -1.41 7.44
C LYS A 61 -12.42 -0.42 6.46
N ASN A 62 -12.21 0.81 6.89
CA ASN A 62 -11.63 1.85 6.02
C ASN A 62 -10.20 1.51 5.59
N ASN A 63 -9.38 0.98 6.52
CA ASN A 63 -8.01 0.57 6.19
C ASN A 63 -7.98 -0.66 5.28
N VAL A 64 -8.89 -1.62 5.49
CA VAL A 64 -9.04 -2.78 4.60
C VAL A 64 -9.39 -2.31 3.18
N ARG A 65 -10.43 -1.47 3.03
CA ARG A 65 -10.86 -0.92 1.73
C ARG A 65 -9.74 -0.15 1.03
N LEU A 66 -9.04 0.70 1.77
CA LEU A 66 -7.92 1.49 1.22
C LEU A 66 -6.78 0.58 0.75
N ALA A 67 -6.43 -0.43 1.53
CA ALA A 67 -5.40 -1.39 1.18
C ALA A 67 -5.80 -2.26 -0.02
N MET A 68 -7.04 -2.75 -0.07
CA MET A 68 -7.55 -3.49 -1.23
C MET A 68 -7.51 -2.63 -2.51
N ARG A 69 -7.90 -1.36 -2.42
CA ARG A 69 -7.81 -0.44 -3.56
C ARG A 69 -6.36 -0.19 -3.98
N SER A 70 -5.45 -0.09 -3.03
CA SER A 70 -4.02 0.07 -3.32
C SER A 70 -3.45 -1.16 -4.02
N VAL A 71 -3.82 -2.37 -3.58
CA VAL A 71 -3.41 -3.63 -4.23
C VAL A 71 -3.89 -3.67 -5.69
N GLN A 72 -5.14 -3.32 -5.97
CA GLN A 72 -5.66 -3.24 -7.34
C GLN A 72 -4.84 -2.29 -8.22
N LEU A 73 -4.36 -1.17 -7.67
CA LEU A 73 -3.49 -0.25 -8.41
C LEU A 73 -2.11 -0.87 -8.69
N PHE A 74 -1.55 -1.64 -7.76
CA PHE A 74 -0.27 -2.32 -7.96
C PHE A 74 -0.38 -3.46 -8.98
N GLU A 75 -1.48 -4.21 -8.97
CA GLU A 75 -1.74 -5.28 -9.95
C GLU A 75 -1.77 -4.78 -11.40
N HIS A 76 -2.32 -3.58 -11.62
CA HIS A 76 -2.43 -2.95 -12.94
C HIS A 76 -1.37 -1.88 -13.21
N PHE A 77 -0.37 -1.75 -12.33
CA PHE A 77 0.58 -0.64 -12.39
C PHE A 77 1.35 -0.59 -13.72
N LYS A 78 1.77 -1.74 -14.22
CA LYS A 78 2.50 -1.83 -15.49
C LYS A 78 1.65 -1.34 -16.67
N GLU A 79 0.36 -1.66 -16.67
CA GLU A 79 -0.59 -1.25 -17.71
C GLU A 79 -0.90 0.24 -17.61
N ASP A 80 -1.12 0.72 -16.39
CA ASP A 80 -1.55 2.10 -16.11
C ASP A 80 -0.42 3.13 -16.22
N VAL A 81 0.80 2.75 -15.86
CA VAL A 81 1.96 3.65 -15.73
C VAL A 81 3.05 3.32 -16.75
N GLY A 82 3.03 2.13 -17.36
CA GLY A 82 4.02 1.68 -18.34
C GLY A 82 5.34 1.22 -17.73
N MET A 83 5.40 0.99 -16.41
CA MET A 83 6.60 0.59 -15.69
C MET A 83 6.33 -0.68 -14.88
N ASP A 84 7.19 -1.67 -15.01
CA ASP A 84 7.15 -2.88 -14.20
C ASP A 84 7.78 -2.59 -12.83
N ILE A 85 7.01 -2.81 -11.78
CA ILE A 85 7.44 -2.62 -10.37
C ILE A 85 7.79 -3.93 -9.68
N GLU A 86 7.87 -5.03 -10.44
CA GLU A 86 8.15 -6.38 -9.92
C GLU A 86 7.20 -6.79 -8.78
N TYR A 87 5.92 -6.42 -8.92
CA TYR A 87 4.91 -6.74 -7.92
C TYR A 87 4.65 -8.24 -7.86
N TYR A 88 4.85 -8.84 -6.67
CA TYR A 88 4.66 -10.25 -6.44
C TYR A 88 3.66 -10.51 -5.32
N GLN A 89 2.62 -11.30 -5.60
CA GLN A 89 1.59 -11.69 -4.64
C GLN A 89 1.95 -13.00 -3.95
N GLY A 90 2.83 -12.93 -2.96
CA GLY A 90 3.20 -14.08 -2.12
C GLY A 90 2.27 -14.33 -0.94
N GLY A 91 1.35 -13.41 -0.67
CA GLY A 91 0.51 -13.40 0.51
C GLY A 91 1.22 -12.91 1.77
N TYR A 92 0.46 -12.82 2.86
CA TYR A 92 0.95 -12.46 4.19
C TYR A 92 0.48 -13.49 5.22
N LEU A 93 1.41 -14.08 5.94
CA LEU A 93 1.12 -14.92 7.10
C LEU A 93 1.38 -14.12 8.37
N MET A 94 0.34 -13.89 9.15
CA MET A 94 0.42 -13.27 10.47
C MET A 94 0.43 -14.39 11.51
N LEU A 95 1.43 -14.40 12.39
CA LEU A 95 1.56 -15.38 13.45
C LEU A 95 1.26 -14.72 14.81
N SER A 96 0.53 -15.42 15.67
CA SER A 96 0.35 -15.05 17.06
C SER A 96 0.82 -16.18 17.97
N PHE A 97 1.47 -15.82 19.07
CA PHE A 97 1.89 -16.71 20.13
C PHE A 97 1.16 -16.40 21.45
N ASP A 98 0.22 -15.46 21.40
CA ASP A 98 -0.57 -15.00 22.55
C ASP A 98 -2.06 -15.20 22.26
N GLU A 99 -2.80 -15.70 23.28
CA GLU A 99 -4.23 -16.01 23.11
C GLU A 99 -5.10 -14.76 22.91
N GLU A 100 -4.76 -13.65 23.56
CA GLU A 100 -5.53 -12.41 23.40
C GLU A 100 -5.29 -11.80 22.01
N GLU A 101 -4.06 -11.86 21.51
CA GLU A 101 -3.75 -11.47 20.14
C GLU A 101 -4.45 -12.37 19.13
N ALA A 102 -4.50 -13.69 19.35
CA ALA A 102 -5.22 -14.63 18.50
C ALA A 102 -6.72 -14.30 18.42
N LYS A 103 -7.37 -14.02 19.55
CA LYS A 103 -8.76 -13.55 19.59
C LYS A 103 -8.96 -12.22 18.84
N GLN A 104 -7.97 -11.34 18.90
CA GLN A 104 -8.04 -10.09 18.13
C GLN A 104 -7.90 -10.36 16.62
N PHE A 105 -7.08 -11.33 16.21
CA PHE A 105 -6.99 -11.75 14.81
C PHE A 105 -8.33 -12.31 14.30
N GLU A 106 -9.04 -13.11 15.09
CA GLU A 106 -10.37 -13.60 14.74
C GLU A 106 -11.33 -12.45 14.43
N LYS A 107 -11.43 -11.46 15.31
CA LYS A 107 -12.26 -10.26 15.09
C LYS A 107 -11.84 -9.47 13.86
N ASN A 108 -10.52 -9.35 13.62
CA ASN A 108 -10.01 -8.64 12.46
C ASN A 108 -10.37 -9.40 11.17
N VAL A 109 -10.29 -10.73 11.18
CA VAL A 109 -10.66 -11.57 10.02
C VAL A 109 -12.15 -11.45 9.69
N GLU A 110 -13.03 -11.35 10.70
CA GLU A 110 -14.45 -11.09 10.46
C GLU A 110 -14.65 -9.78 9.69
N ILE A 111 -14.02 -8.68 10.15
CA ILE A 111 -14.07 -7.37 9.48
C ILE A 111 -13.53 -7.46 8.05
N GLN A 112 -12.42 -8.16 7.86
CA GLN A 112 -11.76 -8.31 6.57
C GLN A 112 -12.64 -9.08 5.57
N ARG A 113 -13.28 -10.16 6.02
CA ARG A 113 -14.23 -10.95 5.21
C ARG A 113 -15.48 -10.15 4.85
N GLU A 114 -16.03 -9.38 5.79
CA GLU A 114 -17.17 -8.48 5.52
C GLU A 114 -16.85 -7.47 4.41
N GLU A 115 -15.60 -7.05 4.28
CA GLU A 115 -15.14 -6.15 3.21
C GLU A 115 -14.74 -6.88 1.92
N GLY A 116 -14.87 -8.21 1.89
CA GLY A 116 -14.60 -9.03 0.71
C GLY A 116 -13.14 -9.46 0.55
N LEU A 117 -12.31 -9.31 1.59
CA LEU A 117 -10.94 -9.81 1.55
C LEU A 117 -10.91 -11.33 1.70
N ASP A 118 -10.21 -12.01 0.80
CA ASP A 118 -9.93 -13.44 0.91
C ASP A 118 -8.85 -13.67 1.98
N VAL A 119 -9.28 -14.09 3.15
CA VAL A 119 -8.44 -14.31 4.33
C VAL A 119 -8.94 -15.48 5.14
N GLU A 120 -8.03 -16.28 5.64
CA GLU A 120 -8.34 -17.45 6.48
C GLU A 120 -7.54 -17.46 7.79
N ILE A 121 -8.10 -18.15 8.78
CA ILE A 121 -7.40 -18.48 10.02
C ILE A 121 -6.90 -19.91 9.89
N LEU A 122 -5.61 -20.09 10.12
CA LEU A 122 -4.96 -21.40 10.06
C LEU A 122 -4.60 -21.88 11.46
N THR A 123 -4.79 -23.17 11.68
CA THR A 123 -4.23 -23.84 12.86
C THR A 123 -2.72 -24.01 12.71
N PRO A 124 -1.97 -24.20 13.83
CA PRO A 124 -0.52 -24.46 13.77
C PRO A 124 -0.16 -25.64 12.88
N LYS A 125 -1.00 -26.69 12.86
CA LYS A 125 -0.81 -27.84 11.99
C LYS A 125 -0.91 -27.46 10.51
N GLN A 126 -1.94 -26.71 10.12
CA GLN A 126 -2.12 -26.24 8.75
C GLN A 126 -0.97 -25.30 8.31
N VAL A 127 -0.46 -24.46 9.22
CA VAL A 127 0.70 -23.63 8.94
C VAL A 127 1.93 -24.49 8.65
N SER A 128 2.23 -25.48 9.50
CA SER A 128 3.38 -26.38 9.31
C SER A 128 3.27 -27.22 8.02
N GLU A 129 2.07 -27.61 7.62
CA GLU A 129 1.84 -28.36 6.39
C GLU A 129 1.97 -27.52 5.12
N ARG A 130 1.48 -26.27 5.16
CA ARG A 130 1.50 -25.35 3.99
C ARG A 130 2.81 -24.61 3.83
N TYR A 131 3.49 -24.30 4.94
CA TYR A 131 4.70 -23.46 5.00
C TYR A 131 5.79 -24.18 5.81
N PRO A 132 6.38 -25.25 5.29
CA PRO A 132 7.39 -26.07 5.98
C PRO A 132 8.78 -25.40 5.91
N TYR A 133 9.03 -24.42 6.77
CA TYR A 133 10.33 -23.74 6.88
C TYR A 133 11.12 -24.25 8.07
#